data_5b54b2705b2bdce5ba4bcb460b4403ab
#
_entry.id   5b54b2705b2bdce5ba4bcb460b4403ab
#
_cell.length_a   1.000
_cell.length_b   1.000
_cell.length_c   1.000
_cell.angle_alpha   90.00
_cell.angle_beta   90.00
_cell.angle_gamma   90.00
#
_symmetry.space_group_name_H-M   'P 1'
#
loop_
_entity.id
_entity.type
_entity.pdbx_description
1 polymer ?
#
loop_
_entity_poly.entity_id
_entity_poly.type
_entity_poly.pdbx_seq_one_letter_code
_entity_poly.pdbx_strand_id
1 'polypeptide(L)'
;MPEQFYLRPNVVVEPLVHHWYAWSHLIPPATAARNETERHLRIMDSFIQSPESHAAAVKNPKLLGGPFMDLSHDHLDLVKQLADETRNGPLATLSQAICQLDAMLRANAKGYSLEPLYAMVPEPLKGYVELVYDLHNNVSFRLLEPLLYKSDFYNPKLQSVMLSLITGDDRPFVLSTPRFKEKGNVHLPIPFASDQIDFLFQLKDRPAPFSEIKDRLGWGDEDDEVFSGFLSTSPARKYQPYDGSAARWRYFGHACILLEAGGASILTDPVLSYTYENNISRYTYEDLPEVIDCVLITHNHQDHLLFETLLQLRSRIRTIVVPRNAGGSLQDPSMKLILRQCGFNNVVEMEEMEEAQFGPLKIKTLPFLGEHGDLDIRTKLAYVARVNGHSMLFAADSCNISPEMYRHVHKDVGDIDAAFIGMECAGAPMSWIYGPLLTEKIERAHDQSRRLAGSNFERAHAIVEQFGCKEAYVYAMGQEPWLNYVMSVKYTPESHPIVQSDQLLDSCRAKGMIAERLFGEKEILLA
;
A
#
# COMPACT_ATOMS: atom_id res chain seq x y z
N MET A 1 -18.31 10.39 -37.91
CA MET A 1 -17.17 9.83 -37.10
C MET A 1 -17.79 8.87 -36.14
N PRO A 2 -17.16 7.75 -35.77
CA PRO A 2 -17.68 6.85 -34.76
C PRO A 2 -17.80 7.59 -33.41
N GLU A 3 -18.79 7.18 -32.64
CA GLU A 3 -19.02 7.72 -31.28
C GLU A 3 -17.81 7.48 -30.41
N GLN A 4 -17.43 8.46 -29.57
CA GLN A 4 -16.23 8.47 -28.74
C GLN A 4 -16.64 8.27 -27.29
N PHE A 5 -15.93 7.41 -26.57
CA PHE A 5 -16.25 7.03 -25.20
C PHE A 5 -15.09 7.26 -24.24
N TYR A 6 -15.40 7.80 -23.08
CA TYR A 6 -14.52 7.96 -21.91
C TYR A 6 -14.83 6.88 -20.89
N LEU A 7 -13.84 6.46 -20.10
CA LEU A 7 -14.08 5.68 -18.91
C LEU A 7 -14.72 6.57 -17.84
N ARG A 8 -15.83 6.10 -17.25
CA ARG A 8 -16.53 6.86 -16.19
C ARG A 8 -15.64 7.06 -14.96
N PRO A 9 -15.74 8.19 -14.24
CA PRO A 9 -14.92 8.50 -13.07
C PRO A 9 -15.19 7.58 -11.87
N ASN A 10 -16.34 6.89 -11.83
CA ASN A 10 -16.73 5.95 -10.80
C ASN A 10 -16.50 4.48 -11.17
N VAL A 11 -15.69 4.19 -12.18
CA VAL A 11 -15.23 2.83 -12.46
C VAL A 11 -14.05 2.50 -11.58
N VAL A 12 -14.24 1.52 -10.70
CA VAL A 12 -13.16 0.89 -9.93
C VAL A 12 -12.44 -0.11 -10.81
N VAL A 13 -11.13 -0.12 -10.75
CA VAL A 13 -10.27 -1.10 -11.44
C VAL A 13 -9.40 -1.77 -10.38
N GLU A 14 -9.87 -2.89 -9.84
CA GLU A 14 -9.13 -3.66 -8.83
C GLU A 14 -8.01 -4.47 -9.48
N PRO A 15 -6.73 -4.25 -9.15
CA PRO A 15 -5.65 -5.12 -9.59
C PRO A 15 -5.66 -6.43 -8.81
N LEU A 16 -5.54 -7.56 -9.51
CA LEU A 16 -5.62 -8.90 -8.93
C LEU A 16 -4.38 -9.73 -9.28
N VAL A 17 -3.94 -10.53 -8.31
CA VAL A 17 -2.97 -11.62 -8.52
C VAL A 17 -3.65 -12.92 -8.11
N HIS A 18 -3.80 -13.87 -9.05
CA HIS A 18 -4.47 -15.15 -8.81
C HIS A 18 -5.81 -14.99 -8.09
N HIS A 19 -6.66 -14.06 -8.59
CA HIS A 19 -7.95 -13.63 -8.03
C HIS A 19 -7.90 -12.80 -6.74
N TRP A 20 -6.75 -12.66 -6.08
CA TRP A 20 -6.64 -11.88 -4.86
C TRP A 20 -6.26 -10.42 -5.13
N TYR A 21 -6.84 -9.50 -4.38
CA TYR A 21 -6.50 -8.08 -4.47
C TYR A 21 -5.00 -7.86 -4.30
N ALA A 22 -4.38 -7.21 -5.28
CA ALA A 22 -2.92 -7.06 -5.32
C ALA A 22 -2.44 -6.05 -4.29
N TRP A 23 -1.50 -6.47 -3.48
CA TRP A 23 -0.74 -5.64 -2.56
C TRP A 23 0.73 -6.05 -2.59
N SER A 24 1.59 -5.28 -1.94
CA SER A 24 3.05 -5.39 -2.09
C SER A 24 3.62 -6.79 -1.84
N HIS A 25 3.03 -7.55 -0.93
CA HIS A 25 3.50 -8.91 -0.62
C HIS A 25 2.96 -10.01 -1.55
N LEU A 26 2.13 -9.69 -2.54
CA LEU A 26 1.69 -10.64 -3.58
C LEU A 26 2.46 -10.50 -4.90
N ILE A 27 3.33 -9.50 -5.06
CA ILE A 27 4.13 -9.30 -6.26
C ILE A 27 5.46 -10.06 -6.20
N PRO A 28 6.27 -9.99 -5.10
CA PRO A 28 7.52 -10.72 -5.01
C PRO A 28 7.26 -12.22 -4.84
N PRO A 29 7.95 -13.11 -5.58
CA PRO A 29 7.67 -14.55 -5.54
C PRO A 29 7.71 -15.16 -4.13
N ALA A 30 8.68 -14.79 -3.32
CA ALA A 30 8.85 -15.39 -1.99
C ALA A 30 7.76 -14.99 -0.99
N THR A 31 7.39 -13.71 -0.94
CA THR A 31 6.30 -13.24 -0.07
C THR A 31 4.94 -13.69 -0.59
N ALA A 32 4.75 -13.72 -1.93
CA ALA A 32 3.55 -14.27 -2.55
C ALA A 32 3.38 -15.76 -2.19
N ALA A 33 4.43 -16.56 -2.32
CA ALA A 33 4.42 -17.97 -1.96
C ALA A 33 3.94 -18.19 -0.50
N ARG A 34 4.47 -17.40 0.43
CA ARG A 34 4.08 -17.47 1.84
C ARG A 34 2.64 -17.00 2.07
N ASN A 35 2.21 -15.88 1.44
CA ASN A 35 0.84 -15.40 1.59
C ASN A 35 -0.18 -16.34 0.95
N GLU A 36 0.09 -16.90 -0.22
CA GLU A 36 -0.82 -17.85 -0.85
C GLU A 36 -1.02 -19.10 0.00
N THR A 37 0.05 -19.65 0.60
CA THR A 37 -0.06 -20.89 1.37
C THR A 37 -0.48 -20.67 2.82
N GLU A 38 0.04 -19.65 3.50
CA GLU A 38 -0.16 -19.47 4.94
C GLU A 38 -1.32 -18.54 5.29
N ARG A 39 -1.82 -17.78 4.31
CA ARG A 39 -3.00 -16.93 4.49
C ARG A 39 -4.16 -17.37 3.58
N HIS A 40 -4.02 -17.26 2.27
CA HIS A 40 -5.12 -17.45 1.33
C HIS A 40 -5.65 -18.89 1.37
N LEU A 41 -4.75 -19.88 1.30
CA LEU A 41 -5.15 -21.28 1.35
C LEU A 41 -5.87 -21.63 2.67
N ARG A 42 -5.39 -21.10 3.79
CA ARG A 42 -6.05 -21.32 5.10
C ARG A 42 -7.43 -20.68 5.17
N ILE A 43 -7.59 -19.47 4.58
CA ILE A 43 -8.90 -18.80 4.51
C ILE A 43 -9.84 -19.61 3.63
N MET A 44 -9.38 -20.09 2.46
CA MET A 44 -10.15 -20.92 1.56
C MET A 44 -10.57 -22.24 2.21
N ASP A 45 -9.64 -22.94 2.86
CA ASP A 45 -9.93 -24.21 3.56
C ASP A 45 -10.96 -23.99 4.69
N SER A 46 -10.87 -22.90 5.43
CA SER A 46 -11.85 -22.52 6.45
C SER A 46 -13.24 -22.24 5.85
N PHE A 47 -13.28 -21.49 4.74
CA PHE A 47 -14.53 -21.22 4.03
C PHE A 47 -15.16 -22.50 3.48
N ILE A 48 -14.39 -23.38 2.86
CA ILE A 48 -14.87 -24.65 2.33
C ILE A 48 -15.50 -25.52 3.43
N GLN A 49 -14.92 -25.48 4.65
CA GLN A 49 -15.43 -26.24 5.79
C GLN A 49 -16.70 -25.63 6.38
N SER A 50 -16.84 -24.29 6.40
CA SER A 50 -17.97 -23.61 7.06
C SER A 50 -18.28 -22.24 6.44
N PRO A 51 -18.91 -22.17 5.26
CA PRO A 51 -19.27 -20.90 4.61
C PRO A 51 -20.17 -20.02 5.49
N GLU A 52 -21.09 -20.62 6.27
CA GLU A 52 -22.02 -19.89 7.14
C GLU A 52 -21.27 -19.16 8.27
N SER A 53 -20.18 -19.75 8.79
CA SER A 53 -19.35 -19.10 9.81
C SER A 53 -18.67 -17.85 9.25
N HIS A 54 -18.21 -17.89 7.99
CA HIS A 54 -17.65 -16.74 7.28
C HIS A 54 -18.72 -15.66 7.06
N ALA A 55 -19.91 -16.02 6.56
CA ALA A 55 -21.02 -15.10 6.36
C ALA A 55 -21.51 -14.43 7.66
N ALA A 56 -21.40 -15.11 8.80
CA ALA A 56 -21.69 -14.52 10.11
C ALA A 56 -20.55 -13.59 10.58
N ALA A 57 -19.29 -13.98 10.34
CA ALA A 57 -18.11 -13.23 10.79
C ALA A 57 -17.97 -11.89 10.07
N VAL A 58 -18.18 -11.81 8.75
CA VAL A 58 -18.06 -10.56 7.97
C VAL A 58 -19.11 -9.52 8.37
N LYS A 59 -20.23 -9.94 8.96
CA LYS A 59 -21.28 -9.05 9.49
C LYS A 59 -20.99 -8.58 10.91
N ASN A 60 -20.00 -9.15 11.58
CA ASN A 60 -19.69 -8.82 12.98
C ASN A 60 -18.67 -7.67 13.06
N PRO A 61 -19.03 -6.48 13.58
CA PRO A 61 -18.12 -5.35 13.67
C PRO A 61 -16.81 -5.62 14.44
N LYS A 62 -16.80 -6.61 15.34
CA LYS A 62 -15.61 -6.99 16.12
C LYS A 62 -14.62 -7.87 15.33
N LEU A 63 -15.01 -8.35 14.17
CA LEU A 63 -14.23 -9.24 13.32
C LEU A 63 -13.87 -8.60 11.96
N LEU A 64 -14.09 -7.30 11.82
CA LEU A 64 -13.70 -6.54 10.63
C LEU A 64 -12.21 -6.70 10.36
N GLY A 65 -11.83 -6.81 9.07
CA GLY A 65 -10.43 -7.02 8.67
C GLY A 65 -9.87 -8.40 9.02
N GLY A 66 -10.69 -9.29 9.56
CA GLY A 66 -10.30 -10.66 9.89
C GLY A 66 -10.19 -11.59 8.67
N PRO A 67 -9.70 -12.82 8.86
CA PRO A 67 -9.49 -13.80 7.78
C PRO A 67 -10.81 -14.50 7.40
N PHE A 68 -11.82 -13.72 7.07
CA PHE A 68 -13.15 -14.20 6.71
C PHE A 68 -13.52 -13.77 5.30
N MET A 69 -13.94 -14.73 4.50
CA MET A 69 -14.29 -14.55 3.10
C MET A 69 -15.74 -14.06 2.98
N ASP A 70 -15.94 -12.95 2.28
CA ASP A 70 -17.26 -12.37 2.00
C ASP A 70 -17.78 -12.88 0.65
N LEU A 71 -18.15 -14.15 0.63
CA LEU A 71 -18.72 -14.84 -0.53
C LEU A 71 -19.96 -15.63 -0.13
N SER A 72 -20.91 -15.78 -1.07
CA SER A 72 -22.05 -16.67 -0.91
C SER A 72 -21.64 -18.14 -1.07
N HIS A 73 -22.48 -19.03 -0.59
CA HIS A 73 -22.30 -20.49 -0.73
C HIS A 73 -22.16 -20.93 -2.21
N ASP A 74 -22.73 -20.17 -3.15
CA ASP A 74 -22.70 -20.49 -4.58
C ASP A 74 -21.28 -20.45 -5.17
N HIS A 75 -20.34 -19.76 -4.49
CA HIS A 75 -18.94 -19.70 -4.88
C HIS A 75 -18.09 -20.88 -4.37
N LEU A 76 -18.70 -21.83 -3.63
CA LEU A 76 -17.96 -22.91 -2.97
C LEU A 76 -17.07 -23.72 -3.95
N ASP A 77 -17.58 -24.04 -5.13
CA ASP A 77 -16.82 -24.84 -6.10
C ASP A 77 -15.69 -24.03 -6.76
N LEU A 78 -15.89 -22.73 -6.99
CA LEU A 78 -14.83 -21.83 -7.45
C LEU A 78 -13.72 -21.70 -6.41
N VAL A 79 -14.08 -21.58 -5.12
CA VAL A 79 -13.10 -21.52 -4.02
C VAL A 79 -12.33 -22.84 -3.90
N LYS A 80 -12.98 -23.99 -4.06
CA LYS A 80 -12.29 -25.31 -4.09
C LYS A 80 -11.30 -25.40 -5.24
N GLN A 81 -11.72 -25.01 -6.44
CA GLN A 81 -10.86 -24.98 -7.61
C GLN A 81 -9.63 -24.10 -7.37
N LEU A 82 -9.82 -22.86 -6.90
CA LEU A 82 -8.73 -21.93 -6.60
C LEU A 82 -7.79 -22.48 -5.52
N ALA A 83 -8.34 -23.13 -4.47
CA ALA A 83 -7.54 -23.76 -3.42
C ALA A 83 -6.68 -24.90 -3.97
N ASP A 84 -7.22 -25.71 -4.89
CA ASP A 84 -6.47 -26.81 -5.52
C ASP A 84 -5.40 -26.28 -6.48
N GLU A 85 -5.69 -25.24 -7.25
CA GLU A 85 -4.70 -24.57 -8.12
C GLU A 85 -3.56 -23.97 -7.27
N THR A 86 -3.88 -23.28 -6.18
CA THR A 86 -2.90 -22.73 -5.24
C THR A 86 -2.03 -23.81 -4.62
N ARG A 87 -2.64 -24.91 -4.16
CA ARG A 87 -1.95 -26.01 -3.48
C ARG A 87 -0.98 -26.76 -4.39
N ASN A 88 -1.31 -26.87 -5.68
CA ASN A 88 -0.51 -27.57 -6.68
C ASN A 88 0.38 -26.62 -7.51
N GLY A 89 0.32 -25.34 -7.25
CA GLY A 89 1.09 -24.31 -7.96
C GLY A 89 2.57 -24.25 -7.55
N PRO A 90 3.44 -23.62 -8.36
CA PRO A 90 4.86 -23.51 -8.08
C PRO A 90 5.17 -22.73 -6.80
N LEU A 91 4.32 -21.77 -6.42
CA LEU A 91 4.49 -20.97 -5.20
C LEU A 91 4.32 -21.80 -3.93
N ALA A 92 3.48 -22.85 -3.94
CA ALA A 92 3.39 -23.80 -2.82
C ALA A 92 4.71 -24.54 -2.59
N THR A 93 5.37 -24.95 -3.67
CA THR A 93 6.70 -25.58 -3.62
C THR A 93 7.76 -24.61 -3.08
N LEU A 94 7.74 -23.36 -3.53
CA LEU A 94 8.66 -22.33 -3.03
C LEU A 94 8.44 -22.05 -1.54
N SER A 95 7.18 -21.92 -1.11
CA SER A 95 6.83 -21.70 0.30
C SER A 95 7.34 -22.83 1.20
N GLN A 96 7.14 -24.06 0.77
CA GLN A 96 7.67 -25.24 1.49
C GLN A 96 9.19 -25.22 1.56
N ALA A 97 9.86 -24.89 0.46
CA ALA A 97 11.33 -24.82 0.40
C ALA A 97 11.88 -23.74 1.35
N ILE A 98 11.22 -22.59 1.49
CA ILE A 98 11.59 -21.53 2.43
C ILE A 98 11.56 -22.07 3.87
N CYS A 99 10.49 -22.75 4.27
CA CYS A 99 10.39 -23.33 5.62
C CYS A 99 11.41 -24.45 5.84
N GLN A 100 11.64 -25.30 4.85
CA GLN A 100 12.64 -26.36 4.91
C GLN A 100 14.06 -25.81 5.05
N LEU A 101 14.39 -24.73 4.33
CA LEU A 101 15.69 -24.06 4.42
C LEU A 101 15.92 -23.52 5.84
N ASP A 102 14.95 -22.79 6.39
CA ASP A 102 15.06 -22.25 7.73
C ASP A 102 15.22 -23.35 8.79
N ALA A 103 14.43 -24.41 8.73
CA ALA A 103 14.54 -25.56 9.62
C ALA A 103 15.90 -26.28 9.48
N MET A 104 16.40 -26.46 8.25
CA MET A 104 17.69 -27.05 7.94
C MET A 104 18.83 -26.22 8.54
N LEU A 105 18.79 -24.89 8.38
CA LEU A 105 19.80 -23.99 8.91
C LEU A 105 19.84 -24.05 10.43
N ARG A 106 18.70 -23.97 11.11
CA ARG A 106 18.63 -24.07 12.58
C ARG A 106 19.15 -25.40 13.12
N ALA A 107 18.90 -26.48 12.40
CA ALA A 107 19.36 -27.80 12.81
C ALA A 107 20.87 -27.99 12.62
N ASN A 108 21.47 -27.42 11.57
CA ASN A 108 22.82 -27.77 11.13
C ASN A 108 23.86 -26.65 11.32
N ALA A 109 23.45 -25.37 11.31
CA ALA A 109 24.38 -24.27 11.51
C ALA A 109 24.79 -24.16 12.99
N LYS A 110 26.06 -24.41 13.27
CA LYS A 110 26.62 -24.48 14.64
C LYS A 110 27.75 -23.45 14.85
N GLY A 111 27.71 -22.33 14.12
CA GLY A 111 28.75 -21.29 14.17
C GLY A 111 29.97 -21.57 13.30
N TYR A 112 29.99 -22.69 12.57
CA TYR A 112 31.02 -23.02 11.57
C TYR A 112 30.66 -22.41 10.20
N SER A 113 31.61 -22.52 9.24
CA SER A 113 31.35 -22.11 7.84
C SER A 113 30.04 -22.67 7.31
N LEU A 114 29.23 -21.83 6.68
CA LEU A 114 27.97 -22.21 6.03
C LEU A 114 28.18 -22.87 4.65
N GLU A 115 29.42 -22.83 4.10
CA GLU A 115 29.72 -23.37 2.77
C GLU A 115 29.25 -24.81 2.58
N PRO A 116 29.47 -25.77 3.50
CA PRO A 116 28.97 -27.13 3.35
C PRO A 116 27.44 -27.24 3.32
N LEU A 117 26.71 -26.29 3.92
CA LEU A 117 25.26 -26.31 3.99
C LEU A 117 24.58 -25.92 2.65
N TYR A 118 25.33 -25.30 1.71
CA TYR A 118 24.79 -25.02 0.38
C TYR A 118 24.39 -26.29 -0.39
N ALA A 119 25.05 -27.43 -0.13
CA ALA A 119 24.65 -28.71 -0.69
C ALA A 119 23.28 -29.20 -0.19
N MET A 120 22.85 -28.72 1.00
CA MET A 120 21.60 -29.10 1.64
C MET A 120 20.45 -28.12 1.36
N VAL A 121 20.72 -27.00 0.66
CA VAL A 121 19.67 -26.04 0.26
C VAL A 121 18.61 -26.77 -0.56
N PRO A 122 17.31 -26.63 -0.23
CA PRO A 122 16.21 -27.23 -0.99
C PRO A 122 16.27 -26.85 -2.47
N GLU A 123 15.99 -27.81 -3.36
CA GLU A 123 16.14 -27.65 -4.82
C GLU A 123 15.49 -26.37 -5.38
N PRO A 124 14.26 -25.97 -4.96
CA PRO A 124 13.63 -24.75 -5.46
C PRO A 124 14.35 -23.46 -5.09
N LEU A 125 15.26 -23.47 -4.10
CA LEU A 125 16.02 -22.31 -3.63
C LEU A 125 17.50 -22.32 -4.03
N LYS A 126 17.99 -23.37 -4.65
CA LYS A 126 19.38 -23.42 -5.10
C LYS A 126 19.70 -22.30 -6.09
N GLY A 127 20.73 -21.53 -5.77
CA GLY A 127 21.12 -20.36 -6.56
C GLY A 127 20.28 -19.10 -6.35
N TYR A 128 19.24 -19.15 -5.51
CA TYR A 128 18.39 -18.00 -5.18
C TYR A 128 18.60 -17.45 -3.77
N VAL A 129 19.49 -18.05 -2.99
CA VAL A 129 19.75 -17.65 -1.60
C VAL A 129 21.24 -17.50 -1.33
N GLU A 130 21.54 -16.59 -0.41
CA GLU A 130 22.82 -16.53 0.30
C GLU A 130 22.58 -16.88 1.77
N LEU A 131 23.35 -17.82 2.31
CA LEU A 131 23.32 -18.21 3.72
C LEU A 131 24.18 -17.24 4.51
N VAL A 132 23.69 -16.75 5.65
CA VAL A 132 24.36 -15.69 6.42
C VAL A 132 24.27 -15.97 7.94
N TYR A 133 25.21 -15.40 8.69
CA TYR A 133 25.10 -15.21 10.12
C TYR A 133 24.91 -13.72 10.45
N ASP A 134 24.14 -13.43 11.49
CA ASP A 134 24.21 -12.12 12.15
C ASP A 134 25.42 -12.04 13.10
N LEU A 135 25.61 -10.86 13.72
CA LEU A 135 26.71 -10.66 14.68
C LEU A 135 26.56 -11.44 15.99
N HIS A 136 25.39 -12.01 16.26
CA HIS A 136 25.14 -12.91 17.40
C HIS A 136 25.28 -14.38 17.03
N ASN A 137 25.77 -14.67 15.81
CA ASN A 137 25.83 -16.00 15.20
C ASN A 137 24.48 -16.70 15.06
N ASN A 138 23.38 -15.97 14.98
CA ASN A 138 22.12 -16.51 14.52
C ASN A 138 22.19 -16.71 13.01
N VAL A 139 21.85 -17.93 12.56
CA VAL A 139 21.83 -18.24 11.15
C VAL A 139 20.56 -17.74 10.50
N SER A 140 20.70 -17.26 9.27
CA SER A 140 19.60 -16.84 8.43
C SER A 140 19.98 -17.00 6.95
N PHE A 141 19.13 -16.54 6.07
CA PHE A 141 19.41 -16.45 4.64
C PHE A 141 18.82 -15.16 4.08
N ARG A 142 19.37 -14.71 2.98
CA ARG A 142 18.76 -13.64 2.18
C ARG A 142 18.47 -14.15 0.78
N LEU A 143 17.40 -13.65 0.20
CA LEU A 143 16.92 -13.98 -1.13
C LEU A 143 17.62 -13.11 -2.18
N LEU A 144 18.00 -13.70 -3.29
CA LEU A 144 18.47 -12.98 -4.47
C LEU A 144 17.25 -12.58 -5.31
N GLU A 145 16.47 -11.61 -4.79
CA GLU A 145 15.18 -11.19 -5.34
C GLU A 145 15.19 -10.95 -6.86
N PRO A 146 16.21 -10.27 -7.46
CA PRO A 146 16.22 -10.05 -8.91
C PRO A 146 16.27 -11.35 -9.73
N LEU A 147 16.79 -12.44 -9.16
CA LEU A 147 16.82 -13.76 -9.83
C LEU A 147 15.48 -14.47 -9.68
N LEU A 148 14.82 -14.34 -8.52
CA LEU A 148 13.49 -14.92 -8.30
C LEU A 148 12.46 -14.33 -9.28
N TYR A 149 12.53 -13.04 -9.59
CA TYR A 149 11.66 -12.41 -10.61
C TYR A 149 11.92 -12.90 -12.04
N LYS A 150 13.05 -13.56 -12.29
CA LYS A 150 13.40 -14.17 -13.58
C LYS A 150 13.15 -15.68 -13.64
N SER A 151 12.70 -16.26 -12.54
CA SER A 151 12.39 -17.70 -12.42
C SER A 151 10.93 -17.98 -12.76
N ASP A 152 10.59 -19.26 -12.86
CA ASP A 152 9.22 -19.76 -13.06
C ASP A 152 8.30 -19.47 -11.85
N PHE A 153 8.84 -19.00 -10.73
CA PHE A 153 8.07 -18.57 -9.57
C PHE A 153 7.39 -17.21 -9.76
N TYR A 154 7.83 -16.39 -10.74
CA TYR A 154 7.16 -15.14 -11.10
C TYR A 154 6.35 -15.32 -12.38
N ASN A 155 5.03 -15.28 -12.26
CA ASN A 155 4.14 -15.47 -13.39
C ASN A 155 3.17 -14.29 -13.57
N PRO A 156 3.48 -13.30 -14.42
CA PRO A 156 2.59 -12.17 -14.67
C PRO A 156 1.27 -12.55 -15.35
N LYS A 157 1.10 -13.78 -15.88
CA LYS A 157 -0.19 -14.25 -16.42
C LYS A 157 -1.24 -14.50 -15.35
N LEU A 158 -0.84 -14.57 -14.08
CA LEU A 158 -1.77 -14.61 -12.94
C LEU A 158 -2.30 -13.23 -12.56
N GLN A 159 -1.76 -12.18 -13.17
CA GLN A 159 -2.23 -10.80 -12.97
C GLN A 159 -3.43 -10.51 -13.88
N SER A 160 -4.39 -9.78 -13.33
CA SER A 160 -5.58 -9.32 -14.05
C SER A 160 -6.09 -8.04 -13.40
N VAL A 161 -7.07 -7.40 -14.02
CA VAL A 161 -7.82 -6.31 -13.42
C VAL A 161 -9.31 -6.61 -13.49
N MET A 162 -10.04 -6.29 -12.43
CA MET A 162 -11.49 -6.40 -12.39
C MET A 162 -12.11 -5.00 -12.39
N LEU A 163 -12.98 -4.74 -13.36
CA LEU A 163 -13.72 -3.48 -13.46
C LEU A 163 -15.12 -3.65 -12.85
N SER A 164 -15.55 -2.66 -12.09
CA SER A 164 -16.91 -2.56 -11.57
C SER A 164 -17.30 -1.08 -11.34
N LEU A 165 -18.59 -0.80 -11.21
CA LEU A 165 -19.08 0.53 -10.83
C LEU A 165 -19.18 0.67 -9.32
N ILE A 166 -18.74 1.82 -8.81
CA ILE A 166 -18.97 2.22 -7.43
C ILE A 166 -19.98 3.37 -7.37
N THR A 167 -20.88 3.29 -6.38
CA THR A 167 -21.93 4.31 -6.15
C THR A 167 -22.00 4.76 -4.69
N GLY A 168 -21.09 4.27 -3.84
CA GLY A 168 -21.04 4.57 -2.41
C GLY A 168 -19.71 4.14 -1.79
N ASP A 169 -19.51 4.45 -0.51
CA ASP A 169 -18.29 4.16 0.22
C ASP A 169 -18.19 2.69 0.70
N ASP A 170 -19.28 1.94 0.61
CA ASP A 170 -19.36 0.56 1.12
C ASP A 170 -18.76 -0.42 0.11
N ARG A 171 -17.44 -0.58 0.16
CA ARG A 171 -16.74 -1.67 -0.51
C ARG A 171 -16.40 -2.76 0.51
N PRO A 172 -16.61 -4.06 0.17
CA PRO A 172 -16.23 -5.16 1.06
C PRO A 172 -14.72 -5.21 1.24
N PHE A 173 -14.27 -5.72 2.39
CA PHE A 173 -12.85 -5.88 2.69
C PHE A 173 -12.17 -6.82 1.68
N VAL A 174 -11.11 -6.33 1.02
CA VAL A 174 -10.54 -6.99 -0.15
C VAL A 174 -9.47 -8.03 0.16
N LEU A 175 -8.76 -7.92 1.31
CA LEU A 175 -7.57 -8.74 1.57
C LEU A 175 -7.88 -10.17 2.04
N SER A 176 -9.15 -10.49 2.28
CA SER A 176 -9.59 -11.83 2.73
C SER A 176 -10.56 -12.53 1.76
N THR A 177 -10.83 -11.93 0.60
CA THR A 177 -11.84 -12.46 -0.34
C THR A 177 -11.32 -12.41 -1.77
N PRO A 178 -11.19 -13.55 -2.47
CA PRO A 178 -10.84 -13.58 -3.88
C PRO A 178 -11.97 -12.99 -4.74
N ARG A 179 -11.62 -12.46 -5.90
CA ARG A 179 -12.56 -11.86 -6.85
C ARG A 179 -12.88 -12.86 -7.96
N PHE A 180 -14.16 -13.18 -8.12
CA PHE A 180 -14.67 -14.02 -9.19
C PHE A 180 -15.53 -13.20 -10.16
N LYS A 181 -15.78 -13.76 -11.36
CA LYS A 181 -16.69 -13.14 -12.33
C LYS A 181 -18.11 -13.19 -11.78
N GLU A 182 -18.72 -12.01 -11.66
CA GLU A 182 -20.10 -11.83 -11.20
C GLU A 182 -20.85 -10.89 -12.12
N LYS A 183 -22.18 -10.83 -11.95
CA LYS A 183 -22.99 -9.88 -12.69
C LYS A 183 -22.60 -8.44 -12.35
N GLY A 184 -22.20 -7.67 -13.35
CA GLY A 184 -21.84 -6.25 -13.19
C GLY A 184 -20.35 -5.99 -13.03
N ASN A 185 -19.49 -7.02 -13.09
CA ASN A 185 -18.05 -6.84 -13.22
C ASN A 185 -17.49 -7.44 -14.52
N VAL A 186 -16.34 -6.97 -14.94
CA VAL A 186 -15.58 -7.52 -16.07
C VAL A 186 -14.15 -7.78 -15.64
N HIS A 187 -13.67 -9.00 -15.89
CA HIS A 187 -12.29 -9.39 -15.63
C HIS A 187 -11.48 -9.32 -16.93
N LEU A 188 -10.40 -8.58 -16.90
CA LEU A 188 -9.45 -8.46 -18.00
C LEU A 188 -8.12 -9.11 -17.59
N PRO A 189 -7.64 -10.14 -18.31
CA PRO A 189 -6.39 -10.81 -18.00
C PRO A 189 -5.19 -9.98 -18.50
N ILE A 190 -5.03 -8.80 -17.94
CA ILE A 190 -4.01 -7.82 -18.32
C ILE A 190 -2.93 -7.79 -17.24
N PRO A 191 -1.66 -8.16 -17.56
CA PRO A 191 -0.53 -7.98 -16.66
C PRO A 191 -0.32 -6.50 -16.29
N PHE A 192 0.08 -6.24 -15.04
CA PHE A 192 0.21 -4.86 -14.55
C PHE A 192 1.21 -4.02 -15.35
N ALA A 193 2.28 -4.61 -15.89
CA ALA A 193 3.26 -3.91 -16.72
C ALA A 193 2.79 -3.64 -18.16
N SER A 194 1.60 -4.11 -18.57
CA SER A 194 1.09 -3.94 -19.93
C SER A 194 0.71 -2.49 -20.21
N ASP A 195 0.94 -2.03 -21.45
CA ASP A 195 0.46 -0.73 -21.95
C ASP A 195 -1.07 -0.65 -22.02
N GLN A 196 -1.76 -1.79 -22.00
CA GLN A 196 -3.23 -1.84 -21.92
C GLN A 196 -3.74 -1.21 -20.62
N ILE A 197 -2.99 -1.28 -19.53
CA ILE A 197 -3.31 -0.58 -18.26
C ILE A 197 -3.28 0.94 -18.48
N ASP A 198 -2.22 1.46 -19.11
CA ASP A 198 -2.13 2.89 -19.38
C ASP A 198 -3.24 3.35 -20.33
N PHE A 199 -3.55 2.56 -21.36
CA PHE A 199 -4.66 2.85 -22.27
C PHE A 199 -6.00 2.89 -21.54
N LEU A 200 -6.29 1.90 -20.69
CA LEU A 200 -7.53 1.84 -19.91
C LEU A 200 -7.72 3.12 -19.08
N PHE A 201 -6.70 3.55 -18.37
CA PHE A 201 -6.81 4.75 -17.52
C PHE A 201 -6.75 6.05 -18.32
N GLN A 202 -6.06 6.10 -19.46
CA GLN A 202 -6.08 7.25 -20.37
C GLN A 202 -7.48 7.51 -20.95
N LEU A 203 -8.36 6.51 -21.03
CA LEU A 203 -9.76 6.70 -21.42
C LEU A 203 -10.53 7.66 -20.50
N LYS A 204 -10.05 7.96 -19.31
CA LYS A 204 -10.62 9.02 -18.47
C LYS A 204 -10.48 10.41 -19.08
N ASP A 205 -9.39 10.64 -19.82
CA ASP A 205 -9.04 11.95 -20.38
C ASP A 205 -9.10 12.00 -21.91
N ARG A 206 -8.90 10.85 -22.58
CA ARG A 206 -8.81 10.70 -24.04
C ARG A 206 -9.78 9.64 -24.52
N PRO A 207 -10.88 10.03 -25.18
CA PRO A 207 -11.88 9.06 -25.60
C PRO A 207 -11.40 8.25 -26.81
N ALA A 208 -12.00 7.07 -26.97
CA ALA A 208 -11.80 6.21 -28.13
C ALA A 208 -13.13 5.60 -28.60
N PRO A 209 -13.24 5.10 -29.86
CA PRO A 209 -14.39 4.35 -30.31
C PRO A 209 -14.54 3.03 -29.53
N PHE A 210 -15.77 2.57 -29.31
CA PHE A 210 -16.05 1.32 -28.59
C PHE A 210 -15.30 0.10 -29.19
N SER A 211 -15.25 0.00 -30.51
CA SER A 211 -14.53 -1.09 -31.21
C SER A 211 -13.03 -1.06 -30.91
N GLU A 212 -12.39 0.12 -30.89
CA GLU A 212 -10.98 0.25 -30.54
C GLU A 212 -10.72 -0.13 -29.09
N ILE A 213 -11.60 0.29 -28.16
CA ILE A 213 -11.48 -0.05 -26.75
C ILE A 213 -11.54 -1.57 -26.59
N LYS A 214 -12.54 -2.22 -27.23
CA LYS A 214 -12.71 -3.67 -27.18
C LYS A 214 -11.51 -4.42 -27.78
N ASP A 215 -11.07 -4.01 -28.95
CA ASP A 215 -9.93 -4.64 -29.64
C ASP A 215 -8.63 -4.55 -28.81
N ARG A 216 -8.42 -3.41 -28.14
CA ARG A 216 -7.20 -3.19 -27.34
C ARG A 216 -7.22 -3.87 -25.98
N LEU A 217 -8.36 -3.93 -25.31
CA LEU A 217 -8.49 -4.53 -23.97
C LEU A 217 -8.86 -6.01 -24.01
N GLY A 218 -9.52 -6.49 -25.07
CA GLY A 218 -9.64 -7.91 -25.40
C GLY A 218 -10.67 -8.68 -24.59
N TRP A 219 -11.83 -8.09 -24.23
CA TRP A 219 -12.91 -8.85 -23.58
C TRP A 219 -13.83 -9.55 -24.58
N GLY A 220 -14.57 -10.57 -24.13
CA GLY A 220 -15.53 -11.32 -24.94
C GLY A 220 -16.85 -10.59 -25.18
N ASP A 221 -17.58 -10.98 -26.24
CA ASP A 221 -18.86 -10.37 -26.61
C ASP A 221 -19.91 -10.44 -25.51
N GLU A 222 -19.81 -11.43 -24.63
CA GLU A 222 -20.69 -11.61 -23.47
C GLU A 222 -20.59 -10.47 -22.45
N ASP A 223 -19.49 -9.74 -22.43
CA ASP A 223 -19.24 -8.63 -21.51
C ASP A 223 -19.56 -7.25 -22.11
N ASP A 224 -19.97 -7.16 -23.40
CA ASP A 224 -20.20 -5.90 -24.11
C ASP A 224 -21.22 -4.99 -23.42
N GLU A 225 -22.32 -5.55 -22.93
CA GLU A 225 -23.36 -4.79 -22.23
C GLU A 225 -22.83 -4.23 -20.90
N VAL A 226 -22.12 -5.04 -20.11
CA VAL A 226 -21.55 -4.61 -18.83
C VAL A 226 -20.48 -3.57 -19.07
N PHE A 227 -19.57 -3.81 -20.04
CA PHE A 227 -18.48 -2.89 -20.33
C PHE A 227 -18.99 -1.54 -20.86
N SER A 228 -20.02 -1.56 -21.71
CA SER A 228 -20.65 -0.31 -22.19
C SER A 228 -21.18 0.55 -21.04
N GLY A 229 -21.62 -0.08 -19.95
CA GLY A 229 -22.04 0.59 -18.71
C GLY A 229 -20.90 1.33 -18.00
N PHE A 230 -19.64 0.96 -18.23
CA PHE A 230 -18.47 1.65 -17.68
C PHE A 230 -18.06 2.89 -18.50
N LEU A 231 -18.67 3.11 -19.64
CA LEU A 231 -18.31 4.17 -20.57
C LEU A 231 -19.31 5.35 -20.53
N SER A 232 -18.84 6.51 -20.96
CA SER A 232 -19.62 7.74 -21.09
C SER A 232 -19.20 8.49 -22.35
N THR A 233 -20.15 9.12 -23.03
CA THR A 233 -19.88 10.04 -24.15
C THR A 233 -19.46 11.44 -23.69
N SER A 234 -19.59 11.74 -22.41
CA SER A 234 -19.19 13.01 -21.81
C SER A 234 -17.90 12.86 -21.01
N PRO A 235 -16.92 13.77 -21.15
CA PRO A 235 -15.71 13.77 -20.35
C PRO A 235 -16.04 14.05 -18.87
N ALA A 236 -15.19 13.51 -17.98
CA ALA A 236 -15.19 13.92 -16.57
C ALA A 236 -14.68 15.37 -16.43
N ARG A 237 -14.84 15.95 -15.24
CA ARG A 237 -14.25 17.22 -14.88
C ARG A 237 -12.71 17.14 -15.02
N LYS A 238 -12.10 18.20 -15.55
CA LYS A 238 -10.64 18.28 -15.67
C LYS A 238 -10.04 19.11 -14.56
N TYR A 239 -8.88 18.66 -14.10
CA TYR A 239 -8.02 19.42 -13.22
C TYR A 239 -7.73 20.81 -13.81
N GLN A 240 -7.79 21.84 -12.95
CA GLN A 240 -7.36 23.19 -13.30
C GLN A 240 -5.92 23.36 -12.82
N PRO A 241 -4.95 23.58 -13.73
CA PRO A 241 -3.55 23.77 -13.35
C PRO A 241 -3.39 24.88 -12.31
N TYR A 242 -2.57 24.61 -11.31
CA TYR A 242 -2.23 25.62 -10.32
C TYR A 242 -1.11 26.53 -10.83
N ASP A 243 -1.43 27.79 -11.06
CA ASP A 243 -0.53 28.84 -11.57
C ASP A 243 -0.19 29.92 -10.52
N GLY A 244 -0.61 29.73 -9.27
CA GLY A 244 -0.34 30.64 -8.16
C GLY A 244 1.15 30.72 -7.83
N SER A 245 1.61 31.89 -7.34
CA SER A 245 3.00 32.12 -6.90
C SER A 245 3.30 31.50 -5.53
N ALA A 246 2.29 31.32 -4.68
CA ALA A 246 2.40 30.63 -3.39
C ALA A 246 2.58 29.13 -3.61
N ALA A 247 3.15 28.42 -2.65
CA ALA A 247 3.02 26.95 -2.64
C ALA A 247 1.62 26.57 -2.14
N ARG A 248 1.13 25.42 -2.61
CA ARG A 248 -0.18 24.89 -2.21
C ARG A 248 -0.05 23.45 -1.80
N TRP A 249 -0.69 23.04 -0.67
CA TRP A 249 -0.90 21.62 -0.42
C TRP A 249 -2.39 21.29 -0.34
N ARG A 250 -2.73 20.06 -0.79
CA ARG A 250 -4.09 19.52 -0.75
C ARG A 250 -4.10 18.11 -0.18
N TYR A 251 -5.04 17.83 0.71
CA TYR A 251 -5.25 16.52 1.33
C TYR A 251 -6.31 15.75 0.57
N PHE A 252 -5.97 14.54 0.14
CA PHE A 252 -6.83 13.64 -0.65
C PHE A 252 -7.42 12.50 0.17
N GLY A 253 -7.13 12.43 1.46
CA GLY A 253 -7.48 11.34 2.35
C GLY A 253 -6.25 10.56 2.82
N HIS A 254 -6.33 9.95 3.99
CA HIS A 254 -5.28 9.13 4.63
C HIS A 254 -3.93 9.85 4.70
N ALA A 255 -2.89 9.31 4.06
CA ALA A 255 -1.56 9.93 3.99
C ALA A 255 -1.29 10.65 2.66
N CYS A 256 -2.32 10.84 1.83
CA CYS A 256 -2.18 11.40 0.49
C CYS A 256 -2.23 12.92 0.51
N ILE A 257 -1.07 13.56 0.38
CA ILE A 257 -0.92 15.03 0.24
C ILE A 257 -0.34 15.34 -1.14
N LEU A 258 -1.00 16.23 -1.89
CA LEU A 258 -0.44 16.84 -3.09
C LEU A 258 0.15 18.21 -2.73
N LEU A 259 1.45 18.38 -2.94
CA LEU A 259 2.17 19.63 -2.79
C LEU A 259 2.53 20.18 -4.18
N GLU A 260 2.16 21.45 -4.45
CA GLU A 260 2.36 22.10 -5.74
C GLU A 260 3.02 23.45 -5.57
N ALA A 261 4.04 23.75 -6.38
CA ALA A 261 4.69 25.05 -6.43
C ALA A 261 5.44 25.26 -7.74
N GLY A 262 5.33 26.42 -8.34
CA GLY A 262 6.08 26.81 -9.53
C GLY A 262 5.94 25.81 -10.70
N GLY A 263 4.80 25.18 -10.85
CA GLY A 263 4.52 24.20 -11.88
C GLY A 263 5.06 22.79 -11.59
N ALA A 264 5.70 22.56 -10.43
CA ALA A 264 6.11 21.23 -9.97
C ALA A 264 5.12 20.65 -8.96
N SER A 265 5.03 19.32 -8.89
CA SER A 265 4.11 18.61 -8.01
C SER A 265 4.74 17.39 -7.35
N ILE A 266 4.44 17.21 -6.06
CA ILE A 266 4.80 16.01 -5.28
C ILE A 266 3.53 15.45 -4.65
N LEU A 267 3.35 14.13 -4.73
CA LEU A 267 2.23 13.41 -4.14
C LEU A 267 2.76 12.36 -3.16
N THR A 268 2.31 12.41 -1.89
CA THR A 268 2.70 11.40 -0.88
C THR A 268 1.68 10.27 -0.82
N ASP A 269 2.13 9.04 -0.64
CA ASP A 269 1.34 7.81 -0.39
C ASP A 269 -0.03 7.81 -1.09
N PRO A 270 -0.09 7.72 -2.44
CA PRO A 270 -1.31 7.98 -3.18
C PRO A 270 -2.43 7.00 -2.87
N VAL A 271 -3.50 7.52 -2.27
CA VAL A 271 -4.78 6.83 -2.06
C VAL A 271 -5.89 7.76 -2.51
N LEU A 272 -6.67 7.35 -3.49
CA LEU A 272 -7.69 8.19 -4.11
C LEU A 272 -9.09 7.61 -3.91
N SER A 273 -10.05 8.50 -3.68
CA SER A 273 -11.46 8.19 -3.83
C SER A 273 -11.88 8.27 -5.31
N TYR A 274 -13.07 7.78 -5.59
CA TYR A 274 -13.74 7.89 -6.88
C TYR A 274 -14.81 8.97 -6.86
N THR A 275 -15.20 9.47 -8.04
CA THR A 275 -16.24 10.51 -8.17
C THR A 275 -17.61 9.86 -8.27
N TYR A 276 -18.42 9.99 -7.24
CA TYR A 276 -19.84 9.61 -7.17
C TYR A 276 -20.57 10.53 -6.17
N GLU A 277 -21.89 10.50 -6.20
CA GLU A 277 -22.70 11.32 -5.28
C GLU A 277 -22.53 10.84 -3.83
N ASN A 278 -22.10 11.74 -2.96
CA ASN A 278 -21.85 11.47 -1.54
C ASN A 278 -21.95 12.75 -0.70
N ASN A 279 -21.96 12.63 0.63
CA ASN A 279 -22.09 13.73 1.58
C ASN A 279 -20.74 14.21 2.16
N ILE A 280 -19.61 13.60 1.75
CA ILE A 280 -18.27 13.95 2.23
C ILE A 280 -17.50 14.57 1.07
N SER A 281 -17.17 15.85 1.19
CA SER A 281 -16.33 16.52 0.20
C SER A 281 -14.95 15.89 0.15
N ARG A 282 -14.45 15.62 -1.05
CA ARG A 282 -13.19 14.89 -1.29
C ARG A 282 -12.57 15.22 -2.63
N TYR A 283 -11.27 15.20 -2.69
CA TYR A 283 -10.54 15.21 -3.95
C TYR A 283 -10.45 13.79 -4.52
N THR A 284 -10.42 13.70 -5.85
CA THR A 284 -10.42 12.45 -6.61
C THR A 284 -9.35 12.50 -7.72
N TYR A 285 -9.29 11.49 -8.59
CA TYR A 285 -8.40 11.48 -9.75
C TYR A 285 -8.51 12.75 -10.61
N GLU A 286 -9.72 13.29 -10.74
CA GLU A 286 -10.03 14.49 -11.53
C GLU A 286 -9.47 15.79 -10.93
N ASP A 287 -8.94 15.72 -9.70
CA ASP A 287 -8.30 16.84 -9.01
C ASP A 287 -6.77 16.79 -9.03
N LEU A 288 -6.19 15.80 -9.68
CA LEU A 288 -4.74 15.65 -9.82
C LEU A 288 -4.23 16.26 -11.13
N PRO A 289 -3.01 16.81 -11.14
CA PRO A 289 -2.37 17.31 -12.36
C PRO A 289 -2.14 16.20 -13.38
N GLU A 290 -2.11 16.59 -14.68
CA GLU A 290 -1.82 15.66 -15.77
C GLU A 290 -0.42 15.03 -15.67
N VAL A 291 0.49 15.72 -14.98
CA VAL A 291 1.85 15.26 -14.70
C VAL A 291 2.13 15.42 -13.23
N ILE A 292 2.58 14.35 -12.58
CA ILE A 292 3.06 14.32 -11.20
C ILE A 292 4.57 14.11 -11.27
N ASP A 293 5.34 15.14 -10.87
CA ASP A 293 6.80 15.08 -10.99
C ASP A 293 7.41 14.04 -10.07
N CYS A 294 6.84 13.89 -8.85
CA CYS A 294 7.31 12.90 -7.90
C CYS A 294 6.18 12.32 -7.06
N VAL A 295 6.17 11.02 -6.91
CA VAL A 295 5.43 10.32 -5.86
C VAL A 295 6.41 9.88 -4.77
N LEU A 296 6.11 10.20 -3.52
CA LEU A 296 6.87 9.74 -2.36
C LEU A 296 6.09 8.63 -1.65
N ILE A 297 6.69 7.46 -1.51
CA ILE A 297 6.13 6.36 -0.71
C ILE A 297 6.86 6.31 0.62
N THR A 298 6.12 6.35 1.71
CA THR A 298 6.72 6.35 3.06
C THR A 298 7.13 4.96 3.51
N HIS A 299 6.29 3.96 3.30
CA HIS A 299 6.58 2.57 3.71
C HIS A 299 5.73 1.54 2.96
N ASN A 300 5.98 0.25 3.22
CA ASN A 300 5.46 -0.87 2.44
C ASN A 300 4.18 -1.49 3.05
N HIS A 301 3.23 -0.67 3.53
CA HIS A 301 1.91 -1.15 3.91
C HIS A 301 0.88 -0.90 2.80
N GLN A 302 -0.22 -1.68 2.78
CA GLN A 302 -1.20 -1.68 1.68
C GLN A 302 -1.98 -0.38 1.54
N ASP A 303 -2.05 0.42 2.58
CA ASP A 303 -2.73 1.72 2.65
C ASP A 303 -1.81 2.90 2.30
N HIS A 304 -0.50 2.67 2.14
CA HIS A 304 0.49 3.63 1.67
C HIS A 304 1.05 3.28 0.29
N LEU A 305 1.11 1.99 -0.07
CA LEU A 305 1.52 1.49 -1.38
C LEU A 305 0.33 0.79 -2.07
N LEU A 306 -0.63 1.58 -2.55
CA LEU A 306 -1.89 1.09 -3.11
C LEU A 306 -1.82 0.95 -4.63
N PHE A 307 -1.76 -0.28 -5.15
CA PHE A 307 -1.65 -0.54 -6.60
C PHE A 307 -2.85 -0.08 -7.39
N GLU A 308 -4.07 -0.12 -6.83
CA GLU A 308 -5.28 0.39 -7.47
C GLU A 308 -5.12 1.87 -7.87
N THR A 309 -4.55 2.68 -6.98
CA THR A 309 -4.26 4.09 -7.27
C THR A 309 -3.01 4.26 -8.13
N LEU A 310 -1.92 3.56 -7.82
CA LEU A 310 -0.65 3.73 -8.53
C LEU A 310 -0.75 3.34 -10.00
N LEU A 311 -1.40 2.22 -10.34
CA LEU A 311 -1.60 1.82 -11.74
C LEU A 311 -2.48 2.83 -12.49
N GLN A 312 -3.49 3.40 -11.82
CA GLN A 312 -4.33 4.46 -12.39
C GLN A 312 -3.51 5.71 -12.75
N LEU A 313 -2.50 6.02 -11.95
CA LEU A 313 -1.65 7.21 -12.13
C LEU A 313 -0.37 6.96 -12.93
N ARG A 314 -0.07 5.71 -13.31
CA ARG A 314 1.23 5.33 -13.87
C ARG A 314 1.68 6.22 -15.03
N SER A 315 0.80 6.50 -15.98
CA SER A 315 1.11 7.35 -17.13
C SER A 315 1.29 8.84 -16.80
N ARG A 316 0.88 9.29 -15.60
CA ARG A 316 1.04 10.67 -15.11
C ARG A 316 2.30 10.86 -14.26
N ILE A 317 2.84 9.78 -13.68
CA ILE A 317 3.96 9.83 -12.73
C ILE A 317 5.30 9.86 -13.48
N ARG A 318 6.13 10.87 -13.20
CA ARG A 318 7.50 10.95 -13.74
C ARG A 318 8.51 10.14 -12.94
N THR A 319 8.43 10.22 -11.60
CA THR A 319 9.37 9.58 -10.69
C THR A 319 8.63 9.05 -9.47
N ILE A 320 8.98 7.84 -9.02
CA ILE A 320 8.56 7.35 -7.70
C ILE A 320 9.82 7.24 -6.83
N VAL A 321 9.78 7.85 -5.66
CA VAL A 321 10.79 7.68 -4.61
C VAL A 321 10.27 6.68 -3.59
N VAL A 322 11.09 5.69 -3.26
CA VAL A 322 10.79 4.64 -2.27
C VAL A 322 11.95 4.46 -1.31
N PRO A 323 11.72 4.04 -0.07
CA PRO A 323 12.77 3.61 0.83
C PRO A 323 13.53 2.39 0.28
N ARG A 324 14.85 2.34 0.52
CA ARG A 324 15.66 1.17 0.18
C ARG A 324 15.42 0.05 1.19
N ASN A 325 15.31 -1.18 0.70
CA ASN A 325 15.12 -2.36 1.54
C ASN A 325 16.43 -2.91 2.14
N ALA A 326 16.31 -3.91 3.01
CA ALA A 326 17.44 -4.59 3.67
C ALA A 326 18.22 -5.55 2.74
N GLY A 327 17.83 -5.68 1.46
CA GLY A 327 18.59 -6.46 0.47
C GLY A 327 18.34 -7.97 0.57
N GLY A 328 17.09 -8.41 0.42
CA GLY A 328 16.70 -9.81 0.29
C GLY A 328 16.15 -10.47 1.54
N SER A 329 15.82 -9.71 2.57
CA SER A 329 15.05 -10.21 3.71
C SER A 329 13.63 -10.55 3.27
N LEU A 330 13.11 -11.70 3.72
CA LEU A 330 11.76 -12.15 3.35
C LEU A 330 10.68 -11.16 3.79
N GLN A 331 10.84 -10.54 4.96
CA GLN A 331 9.88 -9.58 5.52
C GLN A 331 9.97 -8.18 4.89
N ASP A 332 11.06 -7.88 4.15
CA ASP A 332 11.37 -6.55 3.62
C ASP A 332 11.69 -6.59 2.12
N PRO A 333 10.71 -6.94 1.26
CA PRO A 333 10.92 -7.04 -0.17
C PRO A 333 11.19 -5.68 -0.82
N SER A 334 11.97 -5.67 -1.92
CA SER A 334 12.31 -4.43 -2.63
C SER A 334 11.11 -3.78 -3.31
N MET A 335 10.66 -2.63 -2.81
CA MET A 335 9.61 -1.84 -3.46
C MET A 335 9.99 -1.41 -4.88
N LYS A 336 11.26 -1.14 -5.13
CA LYS A 336 11.75 -0.81 -6.48
C LYS A 336 11.54 -1.97 -7.46
N LEU A 337 11.86 -3.20 -7.05
CA LEU A 337 11.61 -4.36 -7.91
C LEU A 337 10.11 -4.57 -8.12
N ILE A 338 9.31 -4.49 -7.06
CA ILE A 338 7.86 -4.58 -7.13
C ILE A 338 7.29 -3.60 -8.16
N LEU A 339 7.58 -2.31 -8.02
CA LEU A 339 7.07 -1.27 -8.91
C LEU A 339 7.56 -1.44 -10.35
N ARG A 340 8.80 -1.87 -10.56
CA ARG A 340 9.31 -2.17 -11.90
C ARG A 340 8.55 -3.32 -12.57
N GLN A 341 8.19 -4.35 -11.82
CA GLN A 341 7.35 -5.44 -12.34
C GLN A 341 5.90 -4.98 -12.64
N CYS A 342 5.48 -3.88 -12.03
CA CYS A 342 4.20 -3.24 -12.33
C CYS A 342 4.29 -2.16 -13.44
N GLY A 343 5.44 -2.05 -14.14
CA GLY A 343 5.63 -1.16 -15.29
C GLY A 343 6.08 0.27 -14.96
N PHE A 344 6.48 0.55 -13.72
CA PHE A 344 7.07 1.85 -13.36
C PHE A 344 8.56 1.88 -13.71
N ASN A 345 8.94 2.72 -14.68
CA ASN A 345 10.29 2.75 -15.21
C ASN A 345 11.27 3.58 -14.36
N ASN A 346 10.81 4.67 -13.77
CA ASN A 346 11.64 5.60 -13.01
C ASN A 346 11.36 5.50 -11.50
N VAL A 347 11.94 4.48 -10.84
CA VAL A 347 11.84 4.25 -9.40
C VAL A 347 13.20 4.47 -8.77
N VAL A 348 13.29 5.46 -7.88
CA VAL A 348 14.47 5.87 -7.15
C VAL A 348 14.38 5.39 -5.71
N GLU A 349 15.39 4.66 -5.26
CA GLU A 349 15.52 4.30 -3.85
C GLU A 349 16.32 5.38 -3.13
N MET A 350 15.84 5.75 -1.93
CA MET A 350 16.55 6.65 -1.03
C MET A 350 16.76 5.99 0.33
N GLU A 351 17.85 6.38 1.00
CA GLU A 351 18.16 6.06 2.39
C GLU A 351 17.85 7.25 3.30
N GLU A 352 17.99 7.07 4.61
CA GLU A 352 17.81 8.15 5.56
C GLU A 352 18.81 9.29 5.32
N MET A 353 18.37 10.53 5.52
CA MET A 353 19.13 11.78 5.44
C MET A 353 19.60 12.15 4.01
N GLU A 354 19.10 11.49 2.97
CA GLU A 354 19.35 11.87 1.59
C GLU A 354 18.43 13.01 1.13
N GLU A 355 18.84 13.72 0.08
CA GLU A 355 18.11 14.85 -0.47
C GLU A 355 17.78 14.65 -1.96
N ALA A 356 16.62 15.14 -2.38
CA ALA A 356 16.20 15.22 -3.77
C ALA A 356 15.50 16.55 -4.05
N GLN A 357 15.47 16.97 -5.34
CA GLN A 357 14.84 18.23 -5.73
C GLN A 357 13.99 18.04 -7.00
N PHE A 358 12.79 18.60 -6.97
CA PHE A 358 11.80 18.60 -8.06
C PHE A 358 11.32 20.04 -8.29
N GLY A 359 11.90 20.72 -9.30
CA GLY A 359 11.67 22.14 -9.48
C GLY A 359 12.04 22.95 -8.21
N PRO A 360 11.12 23.77 -7.66
CA PRO A 360 11.35 24.50 -6.42
C PRO A 360 11.18 23.64 -5.15
N LEU A 361 10.65 22.43 -5.27
CA LEU A 361 10.36 21.52 -4.15
C LEU A 361 11.62 20.74 -3.80
N LYS A 362 12.09 20.87 -2.55
CA LYS A 362 13.23 20.10 -2.00
C LYS A 362 12.71 19.09 -1.01
N ILE A 363 13.19 17.85 -1.11
CA ILE A 363 12.83 16.76 -0.22
C ILE A 363 14.06 16.28 0.52
N LYS A 364 13.92 16.03 1.82
CA LYS A 364 14.89 15.30 2.63
C LYS A 364 14.22 14.12 3.29
N THR A 365 14.83 12.95 3.18
CA THR A 365 14.38 11.73 3.84
C THR A 365 14.82 11.71 5.29
N LEU A 366 13.98 11.17 6.16
CA LEU A 366 14.25 11.05 7.59
C LEU A 366 14.04 9.60 8.06
N PRO A 367 14.72 9.22 9.16
CA PRO A 367 14.46 7.94 9.82
C PRO A 367 12.99 7.81 10.26
N PHE A 368 12.47 6.61 10.13
CA PHE A 368 11.15 6.21 10.56
C PHE A 368 11.27 5.03 11.54
N LEU A 369 10.79 5.17 12.77
CA LEU A 369 10.82 4.12 13.79
C LEU A 369 9.44 3.54 14.05
N GLY A 370 9.41 2.31 14.57
CA GLY A 370 8.19 1.61 14.99
C GLY A 370 7.39 1.03 13.83
N GLU A 371 6.11 0.80 14.08
CA GLU A 371 5.03 0.42 13.16
C GLU A 371 5.13 -1.00 12.53
N HIS A 372 6.28 -1.62 12.46
CA HIS A 372 6.53 -2.90 11.80
C HIS A 372 6.75 -4.08 12.77
N GLY A 373 6.23 -3.98 14.00
CA GLY A 373 6.28 -5.07 14.98
C GLY A 373 7.71 -5.53 15.34
N ASP A 374 8.65 -4.60 15.42
CA ASP A 374 10.08 -4.83 15.73
C ASP A 374 10.80 -5.80 14.78
N LEU A 375 10.27 -6.02 13.57
CA LEU A 375 10.97 -6.74 12.51
C LEU A 375 12.05 -5.86 11.88
N ASP A 376 13.12 -6.50 11.38
CA ASP A 376 14.15 -5.80 10.57
C ASP A 376 13.58 -5.47 9.19
N ILE A 377 12.91 -4.32 9.12
CA ILE A 377 12.30 -3.75 7.92
C ILE A 377 12.87 -2.36 7.72
N ARG A 378 13.46 -2.11 6.56
CA ARG A 378 14.08 -0.85 6.15
C ARG A 378 13.26 -0.08 5.13
N THR A 379 12.28 -0.69 4.48
CA THR A 379 11.39 -0.01 3.53
C THR A 379 10.44 0.96 4.22
N LYS A 380 10.99 1.96 4.92
CA LYS A 380 10.26 3.00 5.64
C LYS A 380 11.07 4.28 5.80
N LEU A 381 10.50 5.42 5.41
CA LEU A 381 11.06 6.77 5.53
C LEU A 381 9.96 7.77 5.88
N ALA A 382 10.29 8.77 6.70
CA ALA A 382 9.55 10.02 6.76
C ALA A 382 10.20 11.04 5.81
N TYR A 383 9.49 12.11 5.46
CA TYR A 383 9.98 13.12 4.52
C TYR A 383 9.80 14.53 5.07
N VAL A 384 10.79 15.38 4.83
CA VAL A 384 10.64 16.83 4.96
C VAL A 384 10.60 17.44 3.57
N ALA A 385 9.53 18.15 3.25
CA ALA A 385 9.45 18.97 2.05
C ALA A 385 9.72 20.45 2.39
N ARG A 386 10.48 21.12 1.53
CA ARG A 386 10.78 22.56 1.65
C ARG A 386 10.45 23.28 0.36
N VAL A 387 9.75 24.41 0.49
CA VAL A 387 9.36 25.24 -0.66
C VAL A 387 9.06 26.66 -0.21
N ASN A 388 9.54 27.67 -0.92
CA ASN A 388 9.24 29.11 -0.69
C ASN A 388 9.44 29.56 0.77
N GLY A 389 10.40 28.99 1.48
CA GLY A 389 10.66 29.29 2.90
C GLY A 389 9.80 28.49 3.89
N HIS A 390 8.84 27.71 3.44
CA HIS A 390 8.04 26.80 4.28
C HIS A 390 8.65 25.41 4.35
N SER A 391 8.43 24.72 5.47
CA SER A 391 8.89 23.36 5.72
C SER A 391 7.77 22.49 6.29
N MET A 392 7.62 21.28 5.76
CA MET A 392 6.58 20.33 6.13
C MET A 392 7.16 18.96 6.39
N LEU A 393 6.86 18.37 7.55
CA LEU A 393 7.18 16.99 7.89
C LEU A 393 6.01 16.08 7.55
N PHE A 394 6.23 15.08 6.73
CA PHE A 394 5.32 13.95 6.49
C PHE A 394 5.85 12.74 7.26
N ALA A 395 5.36 12.55 8.49
CA ALA A 395 5.85 11.50 9.39
C ALA A 395 5.18 10.14 9.14
N ALA A 396 4.07 10.09 8.40
CA ALA A 396 3.23 8.90 8.21
C ALA A 396 2.97 8.20 9.56
N ASP A 397 3.14 6.89 9.62
CA ASP A 397 2.91 6.07 10.81
C ASP A 397 4.16 5.94 11.71
N SER A 398 5.17 6.80 11.47
CA SER A 398 6.38 6.82 12.28
C SER A 398 6.04 7.00 13.76
N CYS A 399 6.49 6.05 14.56
CA CYS A 399 6.29 6.06 16.01
C CYS A 399 7.53 6.61 16.71
N ASN A 400 7.40 7.75 17.39
CA ASN A 400 8.50 8.36 18.14
C ASN A 400 8.82 7.57 19.43
N ILE A 401 9.34 6.36 19.27
CA ILE A 401 9.76 5.49 20.39
C ILE A 401 11.12 5.90 20.96
N SER A 402 11.88 6.73 20.24
CA SER A 402 13.16 7.29 20.69
C SER A 402 13.21 8.79 20.39
N PRO A 403 12.78 9.66 21.32
CA PRO A 403 12.78 11.11 21.13
C PRO A 403 14.17 11.68 20.77
N GLU A 404 15.23 11.02 21.22
CA GLU A 404 16.61 11.41 20.90
C GLU A 404 16.91 11.38 19.40
N MET A 405 16.27 10.47 18.65
CA MET A 405 16.42 10.41 17.21
C MET A 405 16.00 11.74 16.57
N TYR A 406 14.80 12.21 16.88
CA TYR A 406 14.30 13.48 16.33
C TYR A 406 15.10 14.68 16.85
N ARG A 407 15.68 14.62 18.04
CA ARG A 407 16.62 15.64 18.50
C ARG A 407 17.90 15.69 17.64
N HIS A 408 18.39 14.54 17.19
CA HIS A 408 19.52 14.51 16.25
C HIS A 408 19.11 14.98 14.86
N VAL A 409 17.97 14.57 14.37
CA VAL A 409 17.40 15.01 13.08
C VAL A 409 17.21 16.53 13.07
N HIS A 410 16.65 17.11 14.15
CA HIS A 410 16.44 18.55 14.27
C HIS A 410 17.75 19.37 14.15
N LYS A 411 18.89 18.88 14.67
CA LYS A 411 20.19 19.55 14.51
C LYS A 411 20.61 19.72 13.05
N ASP A 412 20.13 18.83 12.18
CA ASP A 412 20.45 18.86 10.76
C ASP A 412 19.38 19.61 9.95
N VAL A 413 18.11 19.38 10.24
CA VAL A 413 17.00 19.98 9.46
C VAL A 413 16.49 21.31 10.04
N GLY A 414 16.73 21.60 11.33
CA GLY A 414 16.19 22.79 12.02
C GLY A 414 14.69 22.70 12.26
N ASP A 415 14.07 23.86 12.53
CA ASP A 415 12.64 23.98 12.78
C ASP A 415 11.82 23.64 11.54
N ILE A 416 10.61 23.13 11.75
CA ILE A 416 9.65 22.74 10.72
C ILE A 416 8.33 23.44 10.99
N ASP A 417 7.75 24.09 9.97
CA ASP A 417 6.54 24.90 10.15
C ASP A 417 5.31 24.02 10.42
N ALA A 418 5.12 22.95 9.65
CA ALA A 418 3.95 22.07 9.75
C ALA A 418 4.34 20.60 9.86
N ALA A 419 3.73 19.86 10.80
CA ALA A 419 3.91 18.42 10.94
C ALA A 419 2.61 17.67 10.61
N PHE A 420 2.70 16.68 9.72
CA PHE A 420 1.66 15.70 9.40
C PHE A 420 2.03 14.37 10.07
N ILE A 421 1.21 13.92 11.03
CA ILE A 421 1.55 12.79 11.91
C ILE A 421 0.40 11.79 11.93
N GLY A 422 0.71 10.52 11.63
CA GLY A 422 -0.20 9.39 11.81
C GLY A 422 -0.31 9.02 13.28
N MET A 423 -1.55 8.86 13.75
CA MET A 423 -1.81 8.56 15.16
C MET A 423 -2.70 7.32 15.35
N GLU A 424 -2.65 6.35 14.42
CA GLU A 424 -3.21 5.02 14.66
C GLU A 424 -2.32 4.28 15.68
N CYS A 425 -2.52 4.60 16.96
CA CYS A 425 -1.68 4.11 18.04
C CYS A 425 -2.18 2.80 18.70
N ALA A 426 -3.30 2.26 18.24
CA ALA A 426 -3.79 0.95 18.68
C ALA A 426 -3.30 -0.19 17.80
N GLY A 427 -3.22 0.01 16.51
CA GLY A 427 -2.69 -0.90 15.49
C GLY A 427 -3.14 -2.36 15.57
N ALA A 428 -2.93 -3.13 14.53
CA ALA A 428 -3.14 -4.58 14.55
C ALA A 428 -1.95 -5.32 15.19
N PRO A 429 -2.10 -6.58 15.64
CA PRO A 429 -0.96 -7.42 15.97
C PRO A 429 -0.03 -7.60 14.77
N MET A 430 1.27 -7.76 14.99
CA MET A 430 2.29 -7.93 13.94
C MET A 430 1.92 -9.05 12.95
N SER A 431 1.35 -10.14 13.44
CA SER A 431 0.93 -11.29 12.61
C SER A 431 -0.18 -10.96 11.60
N TRP A 432 -0.86 -9.80 11.71
CA TRP A 432 -1.89 -9.40 10.76
C TRP A 432 -1.29 -9.20 9.34
N ILE A 433 -0.13 -8.57 9.23
CA ILE A 433 0.63 -8.44 7.97
C ILE A 433 1.66 -9.56 7.83
N TYR A 434 2.52 -9.74 8.82
CA TYR A 434 3.73 -10.55 8.73
C TYR A 434 3.56 -12.00 9.17
N GLY A 435 2.40 -12.37 9.73
CA GLY A 435 2.13 -13.75 10.16
C GLY A 435 2.41 -14.82 9.10
N PRO A 436 1.98 -14.65 7.84
CA PRO A 436 2.29 -15.61 6.78
C PRO A 436 3.79 -15.78 6.51
N LEU A 437 4.61 -14.77 6.77
CA LEU A 437 6.05 -14.81 6.49
C LEU A 437 6.84 -15.54 7.59
N LEU A 438 6.26 -15.69 8.78
CA LEU A 438 6.91 -16.38 9.89
C LEU A 438 7.14 -17.84 9.57
N THR A 439 8.38 -18.30 9.75
CA THR A 439 8.77 -19.71 9.60
C THR A 439 8.50 -20.53 10.86
N GLU A 440 8.30 -19.85 12.00
CA GLU A 440 7.83 -20.42 13.25
C GLU A 440 6.64 -19.63 13.81
N LYS A 441 5.76 -20.34 14.51
CA LYS A 441 4.65 -19.70 15.23
C LYS A 441 5.18 -18.94 16.43
N ILE A 442 4.70 -17.70 16.62
CA ILE A 442 4.95 -16.94 17.83
C ILE A 442 3.81 -17.13 18.84
N GLU A 443 4.12 -16.99 20.11
CA GLU A 443 3.12 -16.99 21.17
C GLU A 443 2.19 -15.77 21.05
N ARG A 444 0.92 -15.95 21.41
CA ARG A 444 -0.09 -14.87 21.32
C ARG A 444 0.30 -13.63 22.12
N ALA A 445 0.95 -13.80 23.29
CA ALA A 445 1.39 -12.67 24.12
C ALA A 445 2.47 -11.85 23.40
N HIS A 446 3.43 -12.50 22.73
CA HIS A 446 4.47 -11.85 21.95
C HIS A 446 3.89 -11.10 20.75
N ASP A 447 2.97 -11.72 20.01
CA ASP A 447 2.27 -11.11 18.88
C ASP A 447 1.48 -9.86 19.31
N GLN A 448 0.73 -9.96 20.40
CA GLN A 448 -0.04 -8.84 20.94
C GLN A 448 0.83 -7.69 21.49
N SER A 449 2.05 -7.95 21.90
CA SER A 449 3.01 -6.92 22.36
C SER A 449 3.69 -6.18 21.20
N ARG A 450 3.73 -6.78 20.01
CA ARG A 450 4.39 -6.26 18.81
C ARG A 450 3.36 -5.76 17.82
N ARG A 451 2.88 -4.54 18.06
CA ARG A 451 1.77 -3.98 17.29
C ARG A 451 2.26 -3.13 16.11
N LEU A 452 1.45 -3.09 15.07
CA LEU A 452 1.59 -2.19 13.93
C LEU A 452 0.94 -0.86 14.34
N ALA A 453 1.67 -0.02 15.06
CA ALA A 453 1.11 1.16 15.70
C ALA A 453 1.99 2.39 15.50
N GLY A 454 1.34 3.49 15.11
CA GLY A 454 1.92 4.82 15.02
C GLY A 454 2.07 5.52 16.39
N SER A 455 2.17 6.83 16.38
CA SER A 455 2.40 7.65 17.58
C SER A 455 1.12 7.86 18.41
N ASN A 456 1.23 7.73 19.73
CA ASN A 456 0.23 8.22 20.69
C ASN A 456 0.42 9.71 20.96
N PHE A 457 -0.40 10.30 21.84
CA PHE A 457 -0.31 11.73 22.20
C PHE A 457 1.10 12.15 22.62
N GLU A 458 1.69 11.45 23.60
CA GLU A 458 2.99 11.83 24.16
C GLU A 458 4.09 11.85 23.08
N ARG A 459 4.11 10.84 22.23
CA ARG A 459 5.09 10.69 21.14
C ARG A 459 4.90 11.72 20.02
N ALA A 460 3.66 11.95 19.59
CA ALA A 460 3.35 12.95 18.59
C ALA A 460 3.62 14.38 19.10
N HIS A 461 3.26 14.66 20.35
CA HIS A 461 3.52 15.95 20.97
C HIS A 461 5.03 16.24 21.08
N ALA A 462 5.84 15.23 21.42
CA ALA A 462 7.29 15.38 21.45
C ALA A 462 7.89 15.68 20.07
N ILE A 463 7.32 15.16 18.96
CA ILE A 463 7.72 15.53 17.60
C ILE A 463 7.44 17.02 17.34
N VAL A 464 6.21 17.46 17.62
CA VAL A 464 5.77 18.84 17.41
C VAL A 464 6.64 19.83 18.20
N GLU A 465 6.93 19.54 19.46
CA GLU A 465 7.78 20.38 20.31
C GLU A 465 9.23 20.38 19.81
N GLN A 466 9.78 19.23 19.48
CA GLN A 466 11.18 19.08 19.07
C GLN A 466 11.50 19.88 17.80
N PHE A 467 10.55 19.95 16.84
CA PHE A 467 10.73 20.70 15.60
C PHE A 467 10.21 22.13 15.66
N GLY A 468 9.70 22.60 16.79
CA GLY A 468 9.17 23.97 16.94
C GLY A 468 8.02 24.26 15.99
N CYS A 469 7.16 23.27 15.72
CA CYS A 469 6.10 23.38 14.73
C CYS A 469 5.11 24.50 15.08
N LYS A 470 4.60 25.20 14.07
CA LYS A 470 3.51 26.17 14.17
C LYS A 470 2.16 25.54 13.86
N GLU A 471 2.17 24.47 13.08
CA GLU A 471 0.99 23.74 12.63
C GLU A 471 1.16 22.24 12.87
N ALA A 472 0.10 21.57 13.32
CA ALA A 472 0.06 20.14 13.54
C ALA A 472 -1.20 19.53 12.89
N TYR A 473 -0.99 18.61 11.97
CA TYR A 473 -2.06 17.92 11.26
C TYR A 473 -1.99 16.42 11.58
N VAL A 474 -3.08 15.92 12.17
CA VAL A 474 -3.26 14.46 12.33
C VAL A 474 -3.85 13.92 11.03
N TYR A 475 -3.18 12.93 10.44
CA TYR A 475 -3.59 12.28 9.19
C TYR A 475 -3.27 10.79 9.23
N ALA A 476 -3.39 10.05 8.15
CA ALA A 476 -3.11 8.61 8.09
C ALA A 476 -3.84 7.80 9.18
N MET A 477 -5.08 8.17 9.49
CA MET A 477 -5.90 7.51 10.50
C MET A 477 -6.84 6.44 9.90
N GLY A 478 -6.99 6.38 8.57
CA GLY A 478 -7.94 5.49 7.92
C GLY A 478 -9.41 5.79 8.24
N GLN A 479 -9.72 7.05 8.58
CA GLN A 479 -11.08 7.46 8.99
C GLN A 479 -12.03 7.61 7.81
N GLU A 480 -11.51 7.82 6.61
CA GLU A 480 -12.29 8.01 5.41
C GLU A 480 -13.04 6.73 5.04
N PRO A 481 -14.38 6.76 4.92
CA PRO A 481 -15.17 5.56 4.70
C PRO A 481 -14.83 4.84 3.39
N TRP A 482 -14.38 5.56 2.37
CA TRP A 482 -13.93 4.96 1.10
C TRP A 482 -12.63 4.14 1.19
N LEU A 483 -11.98 4.09 2.36
CA LEU A 483 -10.80 3.27 2.63
C LEU A 483 -11.13 1.97 3.38
N ASN A 484 -12.36 1.79 3.82
CA ASN A 484 -12.76 0.63 4.62
C ASN A 484 -12.45 -0.71 3.93
N TYR A 485 -12.42 -0.74 2.61
CA TYR A 485 -12.12 -1.94 1.85
C TYR A 485 -10.67 -2.47 2.02
N VAL A 486 -9.73 -1.62 2.41
CA VAL A 486 -8.34 -2.00 2.71
C VAL A 486 -7.96 -1.86 4.18
N MET A 487 -8.56 -0.88 4.90
CA MET A 487 -8.24 -0.58 6.29
C MET A 487 -9.09 -1.36 7.28
N SER A 488 -10.40 -1.48 6.98
CA SER A 488 -11.39 -2.12 7.86
C SER A 488 -11.46 -1.53 9.28
N VAL A 489 -11.23 -0.22 9.40
CA VAL A 489 -11.20 0.52 10.67
C VAL A 489 -12.49 1.30 10.83
N LYS A 490 -13.10 1.24 12.01
CA LYS A 490 -14.23 2.08 12.39
C LYS A 490 -13.98 2.68 13.78
N TYR A 491 -13.85 3.97 13.82
CA TYR A 491 -13.66 4.71 15.08
C TYR A 491 -14.98 5.20 15.67
N THR A 492 -14.99 5.27 16.99
CA THR A 492 -15.96 6.03 17.78
C THR A 492 -15.22 7.15 18.52
N PRO A 493 -15.91 8.14 19.09
CA PRO A 493 -15.27 9.18 19.90
C PRO A 493 -14.44 8.62 21.07
N GLU A 494 -14.76 7.42 21.56
CA GLU A 494 -14.08 6.74 22.66
C GLU A 494 -12.91 5.85 22.18
N SER A 495 -12.74 5.69 20.88
CA SER A 495 -11.62 4.92 20.33
C SER A 495 -10.28 5.52 20.75
N HIS A 496 -9.36 4.66 21.21
CA HIS A 496 -8.08 5.12 21.77
C HIS A 496 -7.31 6.06 20.83
N PRO A 497 -7.15 5.80 19.52
CA PRO A 497 -6.48 6.73 18.60
C PRO A 497 -7.20 8.09 18.49
N ILE A 498 -8.54 8.12 18.58
CA ILE A 498 -9.31 9.38 18.55
C ILE A 498 -9.01 10.20 19.81
N VAL A 499 -9.11 9.58 20.99
CA VAL A 499 -8.83 10.27 22.26
C VAL A 499 -7.38 10.79 22.30
N GLN A 500 -6.42 10.01 21.83
CA GLN A 500 -5.01 10.42 21.79
C GLN A 500 -4.76 11.59 20.81
N SER A 501 -5.38 11.55 19.66
CA SER A 501 -5.26 12.64 18.68
C SER A 501 -6.01 13.91 19.15
N ASP A 502 -7.17 13.80 19.82
CA ASP A 502 -7.85 14.95 20.43
C ASP A 502 -6.96 15.64 21.48
N GLN A 503 -6.28 14.87 22.32
CA GLN A 503 -5.32 15.41 23.30
C GLN A 503 -4.18 16.19 22.63
N LEU A 504 -3.67 15.73 21.48
CA LEU A 504 -2.63 16.44 20.73
C LEU A 504 -3.19 17.77 20.19
N LEU A 505 -4.36 17.73 19.56
CA LEU A 505 -4.98 18.92 18.98
C LEU A 505 -5.26 19.98 20.04
N ASP A 506 -5.81 19.58 21.18
CA ASP A 506 -6.12 20.51 22.29
C ASP A 506 -4.86 21.10 22.89
N SER A 507 -3.80 20.30 23.09
CA SER A 507 -2.51 20.76 23.59
C SER A 507 -1.86 21.78 22.63
N CYS A 508 -1.87 21.51 21.33
CA CYS A 508 -1.33 22.42 20.31
C CYS A 508 -2.12 23.74 20.26
N ARG A 509 -3.45 23.67 20.25
CA ARG A 509 -4.34 24.84 20.23
C ARG A 509 -4.16 25.72 21.49
N ALA A 510 -3.98 25.10 22.67
CA ALA A 510 -3.71 25.81 23.91
C ALA A 510 -2.40 26.61 23.86
N LYS A 511 -1.44 26.22 23.00
CA LYS A 511 -0.20 26.95 22.71
C LYS A 511 -0.32 27.96 21.56
N GLY A 512 -1.51 28.15 21.00
CA GLY A 512 -1.78 29.09 19.90
C GLY A 512 -1.39 28.55 18.52
N MET A 513 -1.16 27.25 18.38
CA MET A 513 -0.84 26.60 17.11
C MET A 513 -2.12 26.32 16.31
N ILE A 514 -1.98 26.23 14.99
CA ILE A 514 -2.99 25.61 14.13
C ILE A 514 -2.91 24.08 14.33
N ALA A 515 -4.02 23.46 14.69
CA ALA A 515 -4.06 22.00 14.88
C ALA A 515 -5.39 21.42 14.42
N GLU A 516 -5.33 20.41 13.53
CA GLU A 516 -6.51 19.80 12.91
C GLU A 516 -6.29 18.32 12.66
N ARG A 517 -7.34 17.49 12.84
CA ARG A 517 -7.40 16.14 12.29
C ARG A 517 -8.01 16.24 10.90
N LEU A 518 -7.22 15.88 9.90
CA LEU A 518 -7.65 15.95 8.50
C LEU A 518 -8.67 14.86 8.18
N PHE A 519 -9.68 15.21 7.39
CA PHE A 519 -10.73 14.32 6.95
C PHE A 519 -11.37 14.83 5.66
N GLY A 520 -11.62 13.94 4.71
CA GLY A 520 -12.25 14.31 3.44
C GLY A 520 -11.29 15.05 2.52
N GLU A 521 -11.37 16.39 2.51
CA GLU A 521 -10.47 17.25 1.72
C GLU A 521 -10.02 18.47 2.51
N LYS A 522 -8.85 18.97 2.18
CA LYS A 522 -8.30 20.22 2.69
C LYS A 522 -7.40 20.86 1.65
N GLU A 523 -7.45 22.20 1.55
CA GLU A 523 -6.50 22.98 0.76
C GLU A 523 -5.93 24.12 1.59
N ILE A 524 -4.62 24.33 1.53
CA ILE A 524 -3.91 25.45 2.16
C ILE A 524 -2.94 26.06 1.16
N LEU A 525 -2.96 27.39 1.08
CA LEU A 525 -1.98 28.21 0.38
C LEU A 525 -0.92 28.67 1.38
N LEU A 526 0.34 28.38 1.07
CA LEU A 526 1.50 28.79 1.87
C LEU A 526 1.99 30.14 1.32
N ALA A 527 1.54 31.21 1.97
CA ALA A 527 1.77 32.59 1.51
C ALA A 527 3.13 33.17 1.95
#